data_63b612f6e32b5080d27ede122c5a4580
#
_entry.id   63b612f6e32b5080d27ede122c5a4580
#
_cell.length_a   1.000
_cell.length_b   1.000
_cell.length_c   1.000
_cell.angle_alpha   90.00
_cell.angle_beta   90.00
_cell.angle_gamma   90.00
#
_symmetry.space_group_name_H-M   'P 1'
#
loop_
_entity.id
_entity.type
_entity.pdbx_description
1 polymer ?
#
loop_
_entity_poly.entity_id
_entity_poly.type
_entity_poly.pdbx_seq_one_letter_code
_entity_poly.pdbx_strand_id
1 'polypeptide(L)'
;MNRYLKSSQLKRYVLFWEFTPEECSKKTKQQAWYKEMVAQNRKLGHVAILRVKGKDTELIHMTTQHRQTLSDLGNRRLPTIAVELTEDYLERETLPITSRFTPQNHLRQLRTGKDDSIAVDNEGIPLVFTCSSYIAWCLGIPDYHTYNSDQLFTLLEKTNKVVPASSLF
;
A
#
# COMPACT_ATOMS: atom_id res chain seq x y z
N MET A 1 -25.80 11.85 -17.60
CA MET A 1 -24.76 12.82 -18.01
C MET A 1 -23.81 13.15 -16.88
N ASN A 2 -24.31 13.69 -15.77
CA ASN A 2 -23.42 14.06 -14.63
C ASN A 2 -22.62 12.91 -14.05
N ARG A 3 -23.15 11.69 -14.09
CA ARG A 3 -22.46 10.51 -13.57
C ARG A 3 -21.18 10.16 -14.35
N TYR A 4 -21.15 10.47 -15.65
CA TYR A 4 -19.96 10.24 -16.47
C TYR A 4 -18.85 11.21 -16.12
N LEU A 5 -19.20 12.47 -15.91
CA LEU A 5 -18.26 13.49 -15.49
C LEU A 5 -17.68 13.18 -14.11
N LYS A 6 -18.52 12.68 -13.18
CA LYS A 6 -18.07 12.30 -11.85
C LYS A 6 -17.08 11.14 -11.87
N SER A 7 -17.36 10.09 -12.64
CA SER A 7 -16.44 8.95 -12.73
C SER A 7 -15.14 9.32 -13.44
N SER A 8 -15.20 10.17 -14.48
CA SER A 8 -13.98 10.63 -15.18
C SER A 8 -13.12 11.55 -14.33
N GLN A 9 -13.67 12.17 -13.27
CA GLN A 9 -12.93 13.02 -12.34
C GLN A 9 -12.23 12.25 -11.25
N LEU A 10 -12.62 11.00 -11.00
CA LEU A 10 -11.97 10.18 -9.99
C LEU A 10 -10.67 9.60 -10.56
N LYS A 11 -9.57 9.97 -9.94
CA LYS A 11 -8.25 9.38 -10.24
C LYS A 11 -7.77 8.58 -9.04
N ARG A 12 -7.11 7.49 -9.32
CA ARG A 12 -6.59 6.59 -8.30
C ARG A 12 -5.12 6.32 -8.57
N TYR A 13 -4.35 6.35 -7.51
CA TYR A 13 -2.91 6.10 -7.57
C TYR A 13 -2.51 5.12 -6.49
N VAL A 14 -1.51 4.30 -6.76
CA VAL A 14 -0.80 3.58 -5.70
C VAL A 14 0.49 4.33 -5.42
N LEU A 15 0.66 4.74 -4.19
CA LEU A 15 1.82 5.51 -3.73
C LEU A 15 2.82 4.58 -3.07
N PHE A 16 4.09 4.76 -3.40
CA PHE A 16 5.19 3.99 -2.83
C PHE A 16 6.21 4.91 -2.18
N TRP A 17 6.62 4.54 -0.97
CA TRP A 17 7.71 5.20 -0.25
C TRP A 17 8.97 4.37 -0.41
N GLU A 18 10.09 5.03 -0.75
CA GLU A 18 11.38 4.37 -0.75
C GLU A 18 11.74 3.89 0.66
N PHE A 19 12.36 2.73 0.72
CA PHE A 19 12.98 2.26 1.95
C PHE A 19 14.39 2.83 2.02
N THR A 20 14.61 3.77 2.95
CA THR A 20 15.89 4.44 3.17
C THR A 20 16.42 4.07 4.55
N PRO A 21 17.29 3.05 4.64
CA PRO A 21 17.75 2.54 5.93
C PRO A 21 18.36 3.60 6.85
N GLU A 22 19.13 4.51 6.28
CA GLU A 22 19.81 5.58 7.03
C GLU A 22 18.85 6.59 7.66
N GLU A 23 17.63 6.71 7.14
CA GLU A 23 16.61 7.63 7.66
C GLU A 23 15.73 6.97 8.72
N CYS A 24 15.85 5.67 8.92
CA CYS A 24 15.05 4.96 9.91
C CYS A 24 15.50 5.30 11.34
N SER A 25 14.52 5.32 12.26
CA SER A 25 14.79 5.57 13.66
C SER A 25 15.63 4.44 14.28
N LYS A 26 16.29 4.76 15.39
CA LYS A 26 17.09 3.78 16.16
C LYS A 26 16.24 2.59 16.59
N LYS A 27 14.99 2.86 17.01
CA LYS A 27 14.03 1.82 17.40
C LYS A 27 13.68 0.92 16.23
N THR A 28 13.44 1.50 15.05
CA THR A 28 13.15 0.74 13.82
C THR A 28 14.32 -0.15 13.44
N LYS A 29 15.56 0.34 13.55
CA LYS A 29 16.77 -0.42 13.19
C LYS A 29 16.99 -1.64 14.07
N GLN A 30 16.36 -1.71 15.23
CA GLN A 30 16.43 -2.87 16.13
C GLN A 30 15.43 -3.98 15.76
N GLN A 31 14.47 -3.69 14.89
CA GLN A 31 13.46 -4.66 14.47
C GLN A 31 14.04 -5.71 13.54
N ALA A 32 13.61 -6.97 13.74
CA ALA A 32 14.06 -8.07 12.89
C ALA A 32 13.67 -7.88 11.42
N TRP A 33 12.49 -7.35 11.16
CA TRP A 33 12.02 -7.08 9.79
C TRP A 33 12.87 -6.02 9.09
N TYR A 34 13.34 -5.01 9.82
CA TYR A 34 14.24 -3.98 9.26
C TYR A 34 15.56 -4.62 8.80
N LYS A 35 16.17 -5.44 9.66
CA LYS A 35 17.42 -6.12 9.35
C LYS A 35 17.28 -7.03 8.12
N GLU A 36 16.15 -7.70 8.00
CA GLU A 36 15.84 -8.55 6.85
C GLU A 36 15.68 -7.74 5.58
N MET A 37 14.99 -6.59 5.63
CA MET A 37 14.85 -5.70 4.48
C MET A 37 16.21 -5.18 4.00
N VAL A 38 17.07 -4.79 4.91
CA VAL A 38 18.43 -4.35 4.58
C VAL A 38 19.22 -5.49 3.92
N ALA A 39 19.17 -6.69 4.51
CA ALA A 39 19.86 -7.87 3.99
C ALA A 39 19.39 -8.23 2.58
N GLN A 40 18.11 -8.06 2.28
CA GLN A 40 17.53 -8.33 0.96
C GLN A 40 17.67 -7.15 -0.01
N ASN A 41 18.26 -6.05 0.42
CA ASN A 41 18.40 -4.85 -0.41
C ASN A 41 17.08 -4.35 -0.98
N ARG A 42 16.04 -4.28 -0.14
CA ARG A 42 14.72 -3.81 -0.54
C ARG A 42 14.74 -2.34 -0.94
N LYS A 43 13.99 -1.99 -1.96
CA LYS A 43 13.91 -0.62 -2.50
C LYS A 43 12.73 0.15 -1.97
N LEU A 44 11.58 -0.52 -1.84
CA LEU A 44 10.32 0.13 -1.44
C LEU A 44 9.86 -0.38 -0.08
N GLY A 45 9.30 0.52 0.70
CA GLY A 45 8.76 0.23 2.02
C GLY A 45 7.24 0.35 2.03
N HIS A 46 6.73 1.45 2.56
CA HIS A 46 5.28 1.66 2.71
C HIS A 46 4.57 1.85 1.37
N VAL A 47 3.30 1.47 1.32
CA VAL A 47 2.46 1.62 0.13
C VAL A 47 1.05 2.02 0.56
N ALA A 48 0.37 2.82 -0.26
CA ALA A 48 -0.98 3.29 -0.01
C ALA A 48 -1.73 3.48 -1.33
N ILE A 49 -3.07 3.52 -1.26
CA ILE A 49 -3.90 3.97 -2.37
C ILE A 49 -4.29 5.42 -2.11
N LEU A 50 -4.14 6.26 -3.12
CA LEU A 50 -4.62 7.63 -3.10
C LEU A 50 -5.78 7.76 -4.08
N ARG A 51 -6.92 8.22 -3.58
CA ARG A 51 -8.08 8.58 -4.40
C ARG A 51 -8.16 10.10 -4.46
N VAL A 52 -8.25 10.63 -5.68
CA VAL A 52 -8.37 12.07 -5.91
C VAL A 52 -9.66 12.33 -6.68
N LYS A 53 -10.56 13.08 -6.06
CA LYS A 53 -11.82 13.50 -6.67
C LYS A 53 -11.95 15.01 -6.52
N GLY A 54 -11.58 15.74 -7.57
CA GLY A 54 -11.52 17.21 -7.48
C GLY A 54 -10.51 17.63 -6.43
N LYS A 55 -10.96 18.33 -5.40
CA LYS A 55 -10.13 18.77 -4.27
C LYS A 55 -10.06 17.75 -3.14
N ASP A 56 -10.94 16.76 -3.18
CA ASP A 56 -11.03 15.77 -2.11
C ASP A 56 -10.02 14.65 -2.35
N THR A 57 -9.26 14.33 -1.32
CA THR A 57 -8.29 13.24 -1.34
C THR A 57 -8.58 12.27 -0.21
N GLU A 58 -8.41 10.99 -0.50
CA GLU A 58 -8.53 9.93 0.49
C GLU A 58 -7.32 9.01 0.36
N LEU A 59 -6.65 8.77 1.48
CA LEU A 59 -5.50 7.88 1.54
C LEU A 59 -5.92 6.59 2.27
N ILE A 60 -5.73 5.47 1.61
CA ILE A 60 -6.08 4.15 2.14
C ILE A 60 -4.78 3.37 2.32
N HIS A 61 -4.47 3.02 3.57
CA HIS A 61 -3.26 2.28 3.88
C HIS A 61 -3.38 1.54 5.21
N MET A 62 -2.48 0.59 5.44
CA MET A 62 -2.44 -0.18 6.68
C MET A 62 -1.68 0.59 7.76
N THR A 63 -2.44 1.29 8.61
CA THR A 63 -1.96 1.97 9.81
C THR A 63 -2.98 1.74 10.91
N THR A 64 -2.87 2.47 12.02
CA THR A 64 -3.90 2.47 13.08
C THR A 64 -5.23 3.01 12.59
N GLN A 65 -5.22 3.82 11.53
CA GLN A 65 -6.40 4.30 10.82
C GLN A 65 -6.29 3.87 9.37
N HIS A 66 -7.25 3.13 8.87
CA HIS A 66 -7.23 2.61 7.51
C HIS A 66 -7.55 3.65 6.43
N ARG A 67 -8.18 4.74 6.83
CA ARG A 67 -8.51 5.86 5.94
C ARG A 67 -8.00 7.17 6.52
N GLN A 68 -7.32 7.93 5.69
CA GLN A 68 -6.77 9.23 6.05
C GLN A 68 -6.87 10.17 4.84
N THR A 69 -6.67 11.46 5.06
CA THR A 69 -6.51 12.44 3.98
C THR A 69 -5.03 12.71 3.76
N LEU A 70 -4.68 13.37 2.65
CA LEU A 70 -3.30 13.76 2.42
C LEU A 70 -2.77 14.70 3.51
N SER A 71 -3.64 15.56 4.05
CA SER A 71 -3.26 16.45 5.14
C SER A 71 -2.85 15.70 6.40
N ASP A 72 -3.35 14.48 6.60
CA ASP A 72 -3.00 13.66 7.76
C ASP A 72 -1.55 13.15 7.71
N LEU A 73 -0.90 13.19 6.55
CA LEU A 73 0.53 12.90 6.45
C LEU A 73 1.37 13.91 7.24
N GLY A 74 0.88 15.15 7.36
CA GLY A 74 1.53 16.20 8.16
C GLY A 74 2.99 16.38 7.77
N ASN A 75 3.89 16.28 8.75
CA ASN A 75 5.34 16.39 8.55
C ASN A 75 6.01 15.06 8.18
N ARG A 76 5.21 14.02 7.91
CA ARG A 76 5.77 12.73 7.50
C ARG A 76 6.40 12.83 6.13
N ARG A 77 7.36 11.95 5.87
CA ARG A 77 7.99 11.85 4.56
C ARG A 77 6.95 11.58 3.48
N LEU A 78 7.05 12.30 2.36
CA LEU A 78 6.17 12.12 1.22
C LEU A 78 6.57 10.86 0.41
N PRO A 79 5.61 10.24 -0.29
CA PRO A 79 5.94 9.12 -1.18
C PRO A 79 6.85 9.58 -2.32
N THR A 80 7.57 8.63 -2.90
CA THR A 80 8.54 8.91 -3.96
C THR A 80 7.96 8.64 -5.34
N ILE A 81 7.21 7.54 -5.47
CA ILE A 81 6.70 7.05 -6.75
C ILE A 81 5.19 6.88 -6.63
N ALA A 82 4.49 7.19 -7.72
CA ALA A 82 3.06 6.94 -7.85
C ALA A 82 2.79 6.16 -9.14
N VAL A 83 1.84 5.23 -9.06
CA VAL A 83 1.35 4.51 -10.23
C VAL A 83 -0.11 4.90 -10.42
N GLU A 84 -0.43 5.54 -11.56
CA GLU A 84 -1.81 5.90 -11.90
C GLU A 84 -2.57 4.66 -12.34
N LEU A 85 -3.61 4.27 -11.59
CA LEU A 85 -4.36 3.07 -11.88
C LEU A 85 -5.30 3.27 -13.06
N THR A 86 -5.38 2.27 -13.93
CA THR A 86 -6.38 2.21 -14.99
C THR A 86 -7.74 1.86 -14.41
N GLU A 87 -8.81 2.02 -15.22
CA GLU A 87 -10.17 1.68 -14.81
C GLU A 87 -10.38 0.17 -14.60
N ASP A 88 -9.43 -0.66 -15.05
CA ASP A 88 -9.49 -2.12 -14.92
C ASP A 88 -9.31 -2.60 -13.49
N TYR A 89 -8.72 -1.77 -12.63
CA TYR A 89 -8.56 -2.10 -11.22
C TYR A 89 -9.79 -1.66 -10.43
N LEU A 90 -10.56 -2.64 -9.97
CA LEU A 90 -11.74 -2.40 -9.14
C LEU A 90 -11.35 -2.56 -7.68
N GLU A 91 -11.37 -1.45 -6.95
CA GLU A 91 -11.14 -1.48 -5.51
C GLU A 91 -12.32 -2.11 -4.78
N ARG A 92 -12.02 -2.83 -3.70
CA ARG A 92 -13.06 -3.31 -2.80
C ARG A 92 -13.73 -2.14 -2.11
N GLU A 93 -15.05 -2.16 -2.06
CA GLU A 93 -15.84 -1.10 -1.40
C GLU A 93 -15.72 -1.20 0.12
N THR A 94 -15.72 -2.43 0.65
CA THR A 94 -15.60 -2.68 2.08
C THR A 94 -14.14 -2.89 2.44
N LEU A 95 -13.64 -2.06 3.35
CA LEU A 95 -12.28 -2.16 3.85
C LEU A 95 -12.25 -2.98 5.14
N PRO A 96 -11.19 -3.76 5.36
CA PRO A 96 -11.09 -4.64 6.52
C PRO A 96 -10.63 -3.87 7.76
N ILE A 97 -11.52 -3.12 8.38
CA ILE A 97 -11.21 -2.25 9.52
C ILE A 97 -10.72 -3.00 10.76
N THR A 98 -10.96 -4.31 10.83
CA THR A 98 -10.53 -5.16 11.95
C THR A 98 -9.19 -5.84 11.71
N SER A 99 -8.68 -5.79 10.47
CA SER A 99 -7.39 -6.38 10.13
C SER A 99 -6.25 -5.57 10.72
N ARG A 100 -5.13 -6.24 11.01
CA ARG A 100 -3.99 -5.62 11.70
C ARG A 100 -2.69 -5.87 10.96
N PHE A 101 -1.78 -4.91 11.08
CA PHE A 101 -0.38 -5.10 10.76
C PHE A 101 0.33 -5.63 12.00
N THR A 102 1.13 -6.68 11.84
CA THR A 102 2.01 -7.18 12.91
C THR A 102 3.44 -7.29 12.40
N PRO A 103 4.44 -6.94 13.23
CA PRO A 103 5.84 -7.11 12.85
C PRO A 103 6.19 -8.56 12.52
N GLN A 104 5.57 -9.51 13.20
CA GLN A 104 5.77 -10.95 12.97
C GLN A 104 5.31 -11.37 11.57
N ASN A 105 4.16 -10.87 11.13
CA ASN A 105 3.64 -11.16 9.79
C ASN A 105 4.52 -10.54 8.71
N HIS A 106 5.00 -9.32 8.93
CA HIS A 106 5.92 -8.66 8.03
C HIS A 106 7.23 -9.46 7.87
N LEU A 107 7.79 -9.88 8.99
CA LEU A 107 9.01 -10.70 9.00
C LEU A 107 8.80 -12.02 8.27
N ARG A 108 7.65 -12.66 8.48
CA ARG A 108 7.31 -13.91 7.79
C ARG A 108 7.27 -13.71 6.28
N GLN A 109 6.65 -12.66 5.80
CA GLN A 109 6.62 -12.35 4.37
C GLN A 109 8.03 -12.16 3.81
N LEU A 110 8.87 -11.44 4.51
CA LEU A 110 10.25 -11.21 4.09
C LEU A 110 11.05 -12.50 4.00
N ARG A 111 10.85 -13.42 4.94
CA ARG A 111 11.59 -14.69 4.99
C ARG A 111 11.06 -15.77 4.08
N THR A 112 9.75 -15.83 3.90
CA THR A 112 9.10 -16.95 3.19
C THR A 112 8.49 -16.54 1.85
N GLY A 113 8.36 -15.24 1.58
CA GLY A 113 7.67 -14.73 0.40
C GLY A 113 6.15 -14.71 0.50
N LYS A 114 5.59 -15.17 1.62
CA LYS A 114 4.14 -15.21 1.86
C LYS A 114 3.85 -14.72 3.27
N ASP A 115 2.78 -13.94 3.41
CA ASP A 115 2.32 -13.52 4.72
C ASP A 115 1.08 -14.32 5.16
N ASP A 116 0.58 -14.03 6.36
CA ASP A 116 -0.57 -14.73 6.93
C ASP A 116 -1.93 -14.13 6.51
N SER A 117 -1.95 -13.19 5.55
CA SER A 117 -3.20 -12.57 5.09
C SER A 117 -4.13 -13.57 4.36
N ILE A 118 -3.63 -14.74 4.00
CA ILE A 118 -4.46 -15.82 3.47
C ILE A 118 -5.40 -16.40 4.54
N ALA A 119 -5.06 -16.28 5.82
CA ALA A 119 -5.92 -16.69 6.91
C ALA A 119 -7.04 -15.66 7.10
N VAL A 120 -8.28 -16.11 6.97
CA VAL A 120 -9.45 -15.24 6.97
C VAL A 120 -10.39 -15.56 8.12
N ASP A 121 -11.25 -14.60 8.47
CA ASP A 121 -12.32 -14.79 9.45
C ASP A 121 -13.53 -15.46 8.79
N ASN A 122 -14.65 -15.55 9.55
CA ASN A 122 -15.87 -16.19 9.07
C ASN A 122 -16.52 -15.46 7.88
N GLU A 123 -16.17 -14.20 7.66
CA GLU A 123 -16.68 -13.39 6.55
C GLU A 123 -15.72 -13.39 5.35
N GLY A 124 -14.62 -14.13 5.42
CA GLY A 124 -13.61 -14.18 4.38
C GLY A 124 -12.65 -12.99 4.37
N ILE A 125 -12.57 -12.25 5.47
CA ILE A 125 -11.70 -11.07 5.58
C ILE A 125 -10.40 -11.47 6.27
N PRO A 126 -9.24 -11.13 5.68
CA PRO A 126 -7.95 -11.40 6.31
C PRO A 126 -7.80 -10.76 7.68
N LEU A 127 -7.22 -11.51 8.61
CA LEU A 127 -7.02 -11.06 9.99
C LEU A 127 -5.81 -10.14 10.12
N VAL A 128 -4.78 -10.39 9.34
CA VAL A 128 -3.54 -9.60 9.34
C VAL A 128 -3.10 -9.31 7.91
N PHE A 129 -2.36 -8.21 7.75
CA PHE A 129 -1.77 -7.83 6.49
C PHE A 129 -0.37 -7.26 6.71
N THR A 130 0.44 -7.24 5.67
CA THR A 130 1.51 -6.25 5.52
C THR A 130 0.93 -5.03 4.79
N CYS A 131 1.67 -3.93 4.72
CA CYS A 131 1.20 -2.75 3.98
C CYS A 131 0.93 -3.08 2.50
N SER A 132 1.78 -3.89 1.89
CA SER A 132 1.65 -4.26 0.48
C SER A 132 0.56 -5.30 0.22
N SER A 133 0.42 -6.32 1.05
CA SER A 133 -0.65 -7.31 0.88
C SER A 133 -2.03 -6.70 1.11
N TYR A 134 -2.12 -5.70 2.00
CA TYR A 134 -3.36 -4.95 2.19
C TYR A 134 -3.80 -4.24 0.92
N ILE A 135 -2.87 -3.50 0.28
CA ILE A 135 -3.18 -2.78 -0.95
C ILE A 135 -3.50 -3.76 -2.08
N ALA A 136 -2.74 -4.84 -2.22
CA ALA A 136 -3.01 -5.87 -3.21
C ALA A 136 -4.41 -6.47 -3.03
N TRP A 137 -4.80 -6.74 -1.78
CA TRP A 137 -6.14 -7.23 -1.47
C TRP A 137 -7.23 -6.20 -1.83
N CYS A 138 -7.02 -4.94 -1.47
CA CYS A 138 -7.97 -3.85 -1.80
C CYS A 138 -8.19 -3.72 -3.30
N LEU A 139 -7.16 -3.96 -4.11
CA LEU A 139 -7.25 -3.92 -5.57
C LEU A 139 -7.78 -5.20 -6.20
N GLY A 140 -8.14 -6.19 -5.39
CA GLY A 140 -8.66 -7.47 -5.89
C GLY A 140 -7.61 -8.32 -6.61
N ILE A 141 -6.33 -8.12 -6.32
CA ILE A 141 -5.25 -8.88 -6.93
C ILE A 141 -5.24 -10.30 -6.37
N PRO A 142 -5.30 -11.35 -7.24
CA PRO A 142 -5.15 -12.73 -6.78
C PRO A 142 -3.79 -12.94 -6.12
N ASP A 143 -3.72 -13.87 -5.17
CA ASP A 143 -2.48 -14.18 -4.44
C ASP A 143 -1.87 -12.96 -3.73
N TYR A 144 -2.70 -12.05 -3.25
CA TYR A 144 -2.30 -10.81 -2.58
C TYR A 144 -1.28 -11.05 -1.46
N HIS A 145 -1.34 -12.19 -0.79
CA HIS A 145 -0.45 -12.56 0.32
C HIS A 145 1.01 -12.79 -0.11
N THR A 146 1.28 -12.87 -1.40
CA THR A 146 2.63 -13.09 -1.93
C THR A 146 3.33 -11.82 -2.37
N TYR A 147 2.66 -10.66 -2.33
CA TYR A 147 3.21 -9.41 -2.84
C TYR A 147 3.82 -8.58 -1.72
N ASN A 148 5.12 -8.32 -1.80
CA ASN A 148 5.76 -7.24 -1.07
C ASN A 148 5.69 -5.96 -1.90
N SER A 149 6.18 -4.84 -1.36
CA SER A 149 6.08 -3.54 -2.03
C SER A 149 6.80 -3.53 -3.38
N ASP A 150 8.00 -4.11 -3.46
CA ASP A 150 8.76 -4.16 -4.71
C ASP A 150 8.06 -5.00 -5.77
N GLN A 151 7.52 -6.14 -5.38
CA GLN A 151 6.78 -7.03 -6.29
C GLN A 151 5.47 -6.38 -6.75
N LEU A 152 4.77 -5.71 -5.85
CA LEU A 152 3.53 -5.01 -6.19
C LEU A 152 3.80 -3.89 -7.20
N PHE A 153 4.85 -3.12 -6.99
CA PHE A 153 5.27 -2.09 -7.93
C PHE A 153 5.57 -2.70 -9.31
N THR A 154 6.34 -3.78 -9.35
CA THR A 154 6.68 -4.47 -10.60
C THR A 154 5.44 -4.94 -11.35
N LEU A 155 4.45 -5.46 -10.62
CA LEU A 155 3.17 -5.87 -11.23
C LEU A 155 2.43 -4.67 -11.83
N LEU A 156 2.31 -3.59 -11.06
CA LEU A 156 1.51 -2.44 -11.46
C LEU A 156 2.14 -1.63 -12.59
N GLU A 157 3.46 -1.51 -12.63
CA GLU A 157 4.14 -0.73 -13.67
C GLU A 157 3.99 -1.32 -15.07
N LYS A 158 3.68 -2.61 -15.18
CA LYS A 158 3.55 -3.29 -16.48
C LYS A 158 2.41 -2.75 -17.31
N THR A 159 1.30 -2.33 -16.68
CA THR A 159 0.08 -1.94 -17.37
C THR A 159 -0.41 -0.55 -16.98
N ASN A 160 0.29 0.15 -16.11
CA ASN A 160 -0.11 1.45 -15.61
C ASN A 160 1.01 2.46 -15.77
N LYS A 161 0.63 3.74 -15.78
CA LYS A 161 1.57 4.84 -15.92
C LYS A 161 2.25 5.15 -14.59
N VAL A 162 3.57 5.15 -14.58
CA VAL A 162 4.36 5.57 -13.42
C VAL A 162 4.63 7.06 -13.53
N VAL A 163 4.38 7.79 -12.44
CA VAL A 163 4.62 9.21 -12.36
C VAL A 163 5.40 9.53 -11.07
N PRO A 164 6.20 10.61 -11.05
CA PRO A 164 6.82 11.02 -9.79
C PRO A 164 5.73 11.48 -8.83
N ALA A 165 5.79 11.03 -7.58
CA ALA A 165 4.76 11.36 -6.60
C ALA A 165 4.71 12.87 -6.34
N SER A 166 5.83 13.58 -6.51
CA SER A 166 5.89 15.04 -6.37
C SER A 166 4.92 15.78 -7.29
N SER A 167 4.48 15.16 -8.40
CA SER A 167 3.51 15.77 -9.31
C SER A 167 2.09 15.82 -8.72
N LEU A 168 1.84 15.11 -7.62
CA LEU A 168 0.53 15.02 -6.98
C LEU A 168 0.39 15.90 -5.73
N PHE A 169 1.49 16.49 -5.28
CA PHE A 169 1.53 17.23 -4.01
C PHE A 169 1.89 18.68 -4.19
#